data_6eefdd1bc43398fe8db849c253f59416
#
_entry.id   6eefdd1bc43398fe8db849c253f59416
#
_cell.length_a   1.000
_cell.length_b   1.000
_cell.length_c   1.000
_cell.angle_alpha   90.00
_cell.angle_beta   90.00
_cell.angle_gamma   90.00
#
_symmetry.space_group_name_H-M   'P 1'
#
loop_
_entity.id
_entity.type
_entity.pdbx_description
1 polymer ?
#
loop_
_entity_poly.entity_id
_entity_poly.type
_entity_poly.pdbx_seq_one_letter_code
_entity_poly.pdbx_strand_id
1 'polypeptide(L)'
;MSGEQTSREASISYRGLLRLGFLVAGILLIAATAVGCGESDAEQAQNQVCDSLADLNTQVKELATFTAATATTKDVQQQLDAIKNDLNDIKDAQGDLNEDRKQQVESANQEFSSQVQAVASDLGTSLSTSGAEAKLQSAAAQLKSSYQQTFAKIDCS
;
A
#
# COMPACT_ATOMS: atom_id res chain seq x y z
N MET A 1 55.07 -26.38 -6.44
CA MET A 1 54.49 -26.52 -5.09
C MET A 1 53.13 -25.90 -5.17
N SER A 2 52.27 -26.73 -5.57
CA SER A 2 51.11 -27.34 -4.93
C SER A 2 50.00 -26.32 -4.75
N GLY A 3 49.10 -26.39 -5.75
CA GLY A 3 47.80 -25.76 -5.75
C GLY A 3 46.85 -26.50 -4.82
N GLU A 4 45.87 -25.80 -4.34
CA GLU A 4 44.70 -26.40 -3.74
C GLU A 4 43.45 -25.71 -4.28
N GLN A 5 42.84 -26.41 -5.23
CA GLN A 5 41.51 -26.11 -5.75
C GLN A 5 40.50 -26.48 -4.68
N THR A 6 39.87 -25.52 -4.10
CA THR A 6 38.71 -25.76 -3.23
C THR A 6 37.44 -25.68 -4.09
N SER A 7 36.94 -26.84 -4.42
CA SER A 7 35.63 -27.07 -5.05
C SER A 7 34.52 -26.41 -4.18
N ARG A 8 33.89 -25.36 -4.69
CA ARG A 8 32.62 -24.88 -4.16
C ARG A 8 31.50 -25.73 -4.75
N GLU A 9 31.11 -26.71 -3.99
CA GLU A 9 29.88 -27.45 -4.27
C GLU A 9 28.69 -26.50 -4.20
N ALA A 10 28.07 -26.34 -5.36
CA ALA A 10 26.81 -25.65 -5.49
C ALA A 10 25.71 -26.47 -4.81
N SER A 11 25.29 -26.10 -3.65
CA SER A 11 24.09 -26.64 -3.01
C SER A 11 22.87 -26.21 -3.83
N ILE A 12 22.52 -27.05 -4.80
CA ILE A 12 21.26 -26.93 -5.54
C ILE A 12 20.14 -27.27 -4.56
N SER A 13 19.44 -26.24 -4.14
CA SER A 13 18.30 -26.37 -3.25
C SER A 13 17.16 -27.10 -3.95
N TYR A 14 16.97 -28.37 -3.61
CA TYR A 14 15.90 -29.23 -4.11
C TYR A 14 14.48 -28.81 -3.74
N ARG A 15 14.31 -27.66 -3.09
CA ARG A 15 12.99 -27.14 -2.70
C ARG A 15 12.16 -26.56 -3.86
N GLY A 16 12.78 -26.35 -5.03
CA GLY A 16 12.08 -25.81 -6.23
C GLY A 16 11.43 -26.87 -7.12
N LEU A 17 11.84 -28.15 -7.02
CA LEU A 17 11.43 -29.19 -7.97
C LEU A 17 10.12 -29.91 -7.61
N LEU A 18 9.59 -29.71 -6.40
CA LEU A 18 8.35 -30.38 -5.96
C LEU A 18 7.06 -29.58 -6.31
N ARG A 19 7.19 -28.41 -6.92
CA ARG A 19 6.01 -27.59 -7.31
C ARG A 19 5.64 -27.68 -8.81
N LEU A 20 6.41 -28.40 -9.62
CA LEU A 20 6.13 -28.57 -11.06
C LEU A 20 5.35 -29.84 -11.43
N GLY A 21 5.00 -30.68 -10.48
CA GLY A 21 4.39 -31.99 -10.71
C GLY A 21 2.86 -32.05 -10.72
N PHE A 22 2.13 -30.93 -10.50
CA PHE A 22 0.68 -30.95 -10.34
C PHE A 22 -0.12 -30.18 -11.42
N LEU A 23 0.46 -29.82 -12.54
CA LEU A 23 -0.20 -29.02 -13.58
C LEU A 23 -0.57 -29.76 -14.87
N VAL A 24 -0.58 -31.11 -14.88
CA VAL A 24 -0.98 -31.86 -16.07
C VAL A 24 -2.02 -32.93 -15.72
N ALA A 25 -3.10 -32.57 -15.06
CA ALA A 25 -4.31 -33.42 -15.02
C ALA A 25 -5.51 -32.55 -14.64
N GLY A 26 -6.15 -31.94 -15.61
CA GLY A 26 -7.37 -31.18 -15.31
C GLY A 26 -7.89 -30.33 -16.45
N ILE A 27 -7.58 -30.64 -17.72
CA ILE A 27 -8.34 -30.10 -18.83
C ILE A 27 -9.45 -31.10 -19.12
N LEU A 28 -10.56 -30.99 -18.42
CA LEU A 28 -11.83 -31.61 -18.78
C LEU A 28 -12.93 -30.57 -18.53
N LEU A 29 -13.32 -29.94 -19.65
CA LEU A 29 -14.68 -29.54 -19.98
C LEU A 29 -15.59 -29.18 -18.79
N ILE A 30 -15.59 -27.92 -18.38
CA ILE A 30 -16.79 -27.30 -17.90
C ILE A 30 -17.06 -26.15 -18.88
N ALA A 31 -17.84 -26.46 -19.92
CA ALA A 31 -18.70 -25.46 -20.54
C ALA A 31 -19.80 -25.16 -19.52
N ALA A 32 -19.42 -24.58 -18.38
CA ALA A 32 -20.33 -23.86 -17.54
C ALA A 32 -20.62 -22.57 -18.29
N THR A 33 -21.81 -22.47 -18.83
CA THR A 33 -22.45 -21.20 -19.10
C THR A 33 -22.37 -20.38 -17.83
N ALA A 34 -21.29 -19.62 -17.69
CA ALA A 34 -21.22 -18.55 -16.74
C ALA A 34 -22.25 -17.53 -17.21
N VAL A 35 -23.46 -17.67 -16.68
CA VAL A 35 -24.35 -16.53 -16.45
C VAL A 35 -23.54 -15.70 -15.46
N GLY A 36 -22.72 -14.83 -16.01
CA GLY A 36 -21.84 -13.97 -15.23
C GLY A 36 -22.72 -12.97 -14.48
N CYS A 37 -22.94 -13.22 -13.20
CA CYS A 37 -22.97 -12.14 -12.24
C CYS A 37 -21.50 -11.72 -12.05
N GLY A 38 -20.89 -11.15 -13.10
CA GLY A 38 -19.64 -10.46 -12.99
C GLY A 38 -19.94 -9.15 -12.28
N GLU A 39 -19.19 -8.86 -11.21
CA GLU A 39 -19.13 -7.50 -10.70
C GLU A 39 -18.94 -6.55 -11.89
N SER A 40 -19.67 -5.47 -11.91
CA SER A 40 -19.46 -4.43 -12.91
C SER A 40 -18.07 -3.81 -12.70
N ASP A 41 -17.45 -3.30 -13.76
CA ASP A 41 -16.16 -2.63 -13.65
C ASP A 41 -16.16 -1.56 -12.55
N ALA A 42 -17.31 -0.88 -12.37
CA ALA A 42 -17.49 0.12 -11.31
C ALA A 42 -17.54 -0.48 -9.89
N GLU A 43 -18.12 -1.67 -9.70
CA GLU A 43 -18.11 -2.37 -8.41
C GLU A 43 -16.70 -2.88 -8.09
N GLN A 44 -16.01 -3.40 -9.07
CA GLN A 44 -14.63 -3.84 -8.91
C GLN A 44 -13.71 -2.67 -8.56
N ALA A 45 -13.86 -1.54 -9.24
CA ALA A 45 -13.12 -0.31 -8.93
C ALA A 45 -13.44 0.21 -7.52
N GLN A 46 -14.71 0.15 -7.10
CA GLN A 46 -15.10 0.52 -5.76
C GLN A 46 -14.44 -0.36 -4.69
N ASN A 47 -14.45 -1.67 -4.86
CA ASN A 47 -13.79 -2.59 -3.94
C ASN A 47 -12.30 -2.28 -3.86
N GLN A 48 -11.64 -2.04 -4.98
CA GLN A 48 -10.22 -1.70 -5.05
C GLN A 48 -9.90 -0.38 -4.34
N VAL A 49 -10.72 0.66 -4.53
CA VAL A 49 -10.59 1.93 -3.78
C VAL A 49 -10.76 1.69 -2.28
N CYS A 50 -11.75 0.90 -1.88
CA CYS A 50 -12.01 0.63 -0.47
C CYS A 50 -10.90 -0.18 0.21
N ASP A 51 -10.33 -1.16 -0.48
CA ASP A 51 -9.17 -1.92 -0.01
C ASP A 51 -7.97 -0.99 0.17
N SER A 52 -7.67 -0.16 -0.81
CA SER A 52 -6.58 0.83 -0.70
C SER A 52 -6.81 1.86 0.41
N LEU A 53 -8.06 2.25 0.68
CA LEU A 53 -8.39 3.11 1.81
C LEU A 53 -8.18 2.43 3.17
N ALA A 54 -8.46 1.13 3.26
CA ALA A 54 -8.19 0.34 4.47
C ALA A 54 -6.68 0.21 4.73
N ASP A 55 -5.90 -0.04 3.70
CA ASP A 55 -4.45 -0.09 3.76
C ASP A 55 -3.87 1.27 4.14
N LEU A 56 -4.30 2.34 3.50
CA LEU A 56 -3.93 3.72 3.82
C LEU A 56 -4.21 4.07 5.30
N ASN A 57 -5.36 3.68 5.83
CA ASN A 57 -5.70 3.86 7.24
C ASN A 57 -4.73 3.11 8.16
N THR A 58 -4.33 1.91 7.76
CA THR A 58 -3.36 1.10 8.50
C THR A 58 -1.99 1.77 8.49
N GLN A 59 -1.52 2.22 7.33
CA GLN A 59 -0.24 2.93 7.18
C GLN A 59 -0.20 4.23 8.03
N VAL A 60 -1.28 4.99 8.03
CA VAL A 60 -1.39 6.21 8.86
C VAL A 60 -1.36 5.89 10.35
N LYS A 61 -2.00 4.79 10.78
CA LYS A 61 -1.96 4.33 12.19
C LYS A 61 -0.57 3.86 12.57
N GLU A 62 0.12 3.12 11.72
CA GLU A 62 1.49 2.64 11.96
C GLU A 62 2.46 3.81 12.11
N LEU A 63 2.34 4.85 11.27
CA LEU A 63 3.14 6.06 11.41
C LEU A 63 2.97 6.70 12.81
N ALA A 64 1.76 6.63 13.38
CA ALA A 64 1.47 7.15 14.71
C ALA A 64 2.10 6.31 15.85
N THR A 65 2.53 5.09 15.58
CA THR A 65 3.23 4.24 16.57
C THR A 65 4.73 4.51 16.63
N PHE A 66 5.28 5.23 15.67
CA PHE A 66 6.71 5.52 15.61
C PHE A 66 7.10 6.48 16.74
N THR A 67 8.22 6.15 17.40
CA THR A 67 8.88 7.02 18.37
C THR A 67 10.32 7.27 17.93
N ALA A 68 10.93 8.35 18.38
CA ALA A 68 12.34 8.65 18.08
C ALA A 68 13.31 7.56 18.59
N ALA A 69 12.89 6.74 19.52
CA ALA A 69 13.68 5.63 20.04
C ALA A 69 13.59 4.37 19.16
N THR A 70 12.51 4.22 18.37
CA THR A 70 12.21 2.99 17.63
C THR A 70 12.22 3.16 16.11
N ALA A 71 12.10 4.38 15.61
CA ALA A 71 12.04 4.66 14.18
C ALA A 71 13.25 5.46 13.71
N THR A 72 13.85 5.02 12.61
CA THR A 72 14.86 5.79 11.89
C THR A 72 14.20 6.72 10.87
N THR A 73 14.94 7.71 10.39
CA THR A 73 14.50 8.55 9.26
C THR A 73 14.07 7.70 8.05
N LYS A 74 14.76 6.59 7.82
CA LYS A 74 14.46 5.67 6.73
C LYS A 74 13.11 4.98 6.94
N ASP A 75 12.80 4.55 8.16
CA ASP A 75 11.52 3.89 8.45
C ASP A 75 10.35 4.85 8.23
N VAL A 76 10.49 6.11 8.66
CA VAL A 76 9.48 7.15 8.42
C VAL A 76 9.30 7.42 6.92
N GLN A 77 10.40 7.49 6.16
CA GLN A 77 10.34 7.67 4.71
C GLN A 77 9.64 6.49 4.03
N GLN A 78 9.98 5.26 4.40
CA GLN A 78 9.32 4.07 3.86
C GLN A 78 7.82 4.05 4.15
N GLN A 79 7.41 4.46 5.34
CA GLN A 79 6.00 4.56 5.70
C GLN A 79 5.26 5.64 4.89
N LEU A 80 5.88 6.80 4.69
CA LEU A 80 5.32 7.86 3.85
C LEU A 80 5.24 7.44 2.37
N ASP A 81 6.20 6.66 1.90
CA ASP A 81 6.18 6.13 0.53
C ASP A 81 5.10 5.04 0.37
N ALA A 82 4.85 4.20 1.38
CA ALA A 82 3.72 3.28 1.39
C ALA A 82 2.38 4.04 1.29
N ILE A 83 2.19 5.08 2.11
CA ILE A 83 1.02 5.97 2.03
C ILE A 83 0.83 6.57 0.62
N LYS A 84 1.91 7.00 -0.03
CA LYS A 84 1.84 7.53 -1.40
C LYS A 84 1.46 6.45 -2.42
N ASN A 85 1.92 5.22 -2.24
CA ASN A 85 1.56 4.11 -3.12
C ASN A 85 0.07 3.81 -3.01
N ASP A 86 -0.49 3.72 -1.79
CA ASP A 86 -1.93 3.53 -1.59
C ASP A 86 -2.76 4.65 -2.25
N LEU A 87 -2.27 5.91 -2.18
CA LEU A 87 -2.92 7.05 -2.85
C LEU A 87 -2.85 6.95 -4.38
N ASN A 88 -1.79 6.39 -4.94
CA ASN A 88 -1.69 6.12 -6.37
C ASN A 88 -2.63 4.97 -6.78
N ASP A 89 -2.74 3.92 -5.98
CA ASP A 89 -3.65 2.80 -6.24
C ASP A 89 -5.11 3.28 -6.23
N ILE A 90 -5.49 4.16 -5.28
CA ILE A 90 -6.79 4.84 -5.27
C ILE A 90 -7.00 5.66 -6.56
N LYS A 91 -5.97 6.42 -6.97
CA LYS A 91 -6.02 7.25 -8.17
C LYS A 91 -6.19 6.41 -9.44
N ASP A 92 -5.53 5.28 -9.51
CA ASP A 92 -5.62 4.39 -10.68
C ASP A 92 -6.99 3.70 -10.74
N ALA A 93 -7.50 3.23 -9.59
CA ALA A 93 -8.82 2.60 -9.52
C ALA A 93 -10.00 3.56 -9.73
N GLN A 94 -9.87 4.84 -9.35
CA GLN A 94 -10.98 5.80 -9.45
C GLN A 94 -11.48 6.02 -10.88
N GLY A 95 -10.65 5.71 -11.89
CA GLY A 95 -11.01 5.92 -13.30
C GLY A 95 -12.25 5.16 -13.73
N ASP A 96 -12.48 3.99 -13.18
CA ASP A 96 -13.56 3.07 -13.52
C ASP A 96 -14.80 3.20 -12.61
N LEU A 97 -14.75 4.11 -11.62
CA LEU A 97 -15.91 4.45 -10.79
C LEU A 97 -16.97 5.18 -11.61
N ASN A 98 -18.24 5.10 -11.16
CA ASN A 98 -19.28 5.99 -11.69
C ASN A 98 -18.95 7.46 -11.34
N GLU A 99 -19.45 8.40 -12.16
CA GLU A 99 -18.99 9.79 -12.15
C GLU A 99 -19.13 10.50 -10.80
N ASP A 100 -20.21 10.27 -10.06
CA ASP A 100 -20.45 10.93 -8.76
C ASP A 100 -19.43 10.47 -7.71
N ARG A 101 -19.09 9.16 -7.70
CA ARG A 101 -18.09 8.59 -6.81
C ARG A 101 -16.68 8.99 -7.22
N LYS A 102 -16.41 8.99 -8.52
CA LYS A 102 -15.13 9.39 -9.08
C LYS A 102 -14.74 10.79 -8.61
N GLN A 103 -15.62 11.76 -8.76
CA GLN A 103 -15.36 13.14 -8.32
C GLN A 103 -15.11 13.22 -6.81
N GLN A 104 -15.87 12.46 -6.02
CA GLN A 104 -15.70 12.43 -4.57
C GLN A 104 -14.36 11.82 -4.17
N VAL A 105 -13.99 10.68 -4.75
CA VAL A 105 -12.72 9.99 -4.48
C VAL A 105 -11.56 10.84 -4.96
N GLU A 106 -11.64 11.42 -6.15
CA GLU A 106 -10.59 12.27 -6.72
C GLU A 106 -10.30 13.49 -5.83
N SER A 107 -11.36 14.20 -5.41
CA SER A 107 -11.21 15.34 -4.53
C SER A 107 -10.58 14.97 -3.19
N ALA A 108 -11.05 13.87 -2.58
CA ALA A 108 -10.51 13.34 -1.35
C ALA A 108 -9.04 12.94 -1.47
N ASN A 109 -8.71 12.24 -2.54
CA ASN A 109 -7.35 11.76 -2.81
C ASN A 109 -6.37 12.93 -3.03
N GLN A 110 -6.77 13.95 -3.77
CA GLN A 110 -5.96 15.16 -4.00
C GLN A 110 -5.71 15.93 -2.70
N GLU A 111 -6.77 16.13 -1.88
CA GLU A 111 -6.65 16.82 -0.61
C GLU A 111 -5.71 16.10 0.35
N PHE A 112 -5.90 14.80 0.52
CA PHE A 112 -5.06 14.01 1.41
C PHE A 112 -3.62 13.88 0.89
N SER A 113 -3.41 13.71 -0.40
CA SER A 113 -2.08 13.68 -1.02
C SER A 113 -1.30 14.97 -0.75
N SER A 114 -1.96 16.11 -0.79
CA SER A 114 -1.34 17.41 -0.46
C SER A 114 -0.89 17.47 1.01
N GLN A 115 -1.69 16.93 1.92
CA GLN A 115 -1.34 16.83 3.34
C GLN A 115 -0.13 15.90 3.56
N VAL A 116 -0.10 14.74 2.89
CA VAL A 116 1.03 13.81 2.96
C VAL A 116 2.32 14.46 2.45
N GLN A 117 2.25 15.21 1.36
CA GLN A 117 3.41 15.92 0.82
C GLN A 117 3.93 17.01 1.79
N ALA A 118 3.02 17.77 2.41
CA ALA A 118 3.38 18.79 3.40
C ALA A 118 4.08 18.15 4.61
N VAL A 119 3.52 17.06 5.14
CA VAL A 119 4.11 16.30 6.24
C VAL A 119 5.46 15.70 5.86
N ALA A 120 5.58 15.11 4.67
CA ALA A 120 6.84 14.53 4.21
C ALA A 120 7.95 15.59 4.10
N SER A 121 7.61 16.79 3.62
CA SER A 121 8.55 17.92 3.51
C SER A 121 8.99 18.41 4.90
N ASP A 122 8.04 18.58 5.84
CA ASP A 122 8.36 19.04 7.21
C ASP A 122 9.20 18.00 7.96
N LEU A 123 8.86 16.73 7.89
CA LEU A 123 9.62 15.65 8.52
C LEU A 123 11.02 15.48 7.88
N GLY A 124 11.15 15.62 6.57
CA GLY A 124 12.43 15.53 5.86
C GLY A 124 13.47 16.51 6.39
N THR A 125 13.06 17.69 6.86
CA THR A 125 13.95 18.71 7.43
C THR A 125 14.13 18.60 8.95
N SER A 126 13.25 17.90 9.62
CA SER A 126 13.09 17.97 11.09
C SER A 126 13.56 16.73 11.84
N LEU A 127 13.61 15.56 11.19
CA LEU A 127 13.92 14.27 11.86
C LEU A 127 15.35 14.17 12.42
N SER A 128 16.24 15.04 12.01
CA SER A 128 17.63 15.08 12.52
C SER A 128 17.82 16.06 13.69
N THR A 129 16.77 16.70 14.17
CA THR A 129 16.84 17.76 15.19
C THR A 129 16.26 17.33 16.54
N SER A 130 16.62 18.07 17.59
CA SER A 130 15.96 17.93 18.90
C SER A 130 14.46 18.25 18.75
N GLY A 131 13.59 17.33 19.18
CA GLY A 131 12.14 17.48 19.02
C GLY A 131 11.56 16.70 17.85
N ALA A 132 12.34 15.89 17.15
CA ALA A 132 11.88 15.02 16.06
C ALA A 132 10.69 14.16 16.45
N GLU A 133 10.68 13.59 17.66
CA GLU A 133 9.57 12.79 18.16
C GLU A 133 8.26 13.57 18.25
N ALA A 134 8.28 14.76 18.85
CA ALA A 134 7.08 15.58 18.96
C ALA A 134 6.55 16.01 17.59
N LYS A 135 7.43 16.27 16.63
CA LYS A 135 7.06 16.56 15.26
C LYS A 135 6.47 15.36 14.54
N LEU A 136 7.05 14.18 14.70
CA LEU A 136 6.53 12.94 14.13
C LEU A 136 5.14 12.62 14.68
N GLN A 137 4.95 12.71 15.98
CA GLN A 137 3.63 12.51 16.62
C GLN A 137 2.60 13.54 16.15
N SER A 138 2.99 14.80 16.04
CA SER A 138 2.12 15.86 15.50
C SER A 138 1.74 15.59 14.05
N ALA A 139 2.69 15.22 13.22
CA ALA A 139 2.48 14.90 11.81
C ALA A 139 1.55 13.69 11.64
N ALA A 140 1.76 12.63 12.41
CA ALA A 140 0.91 11.43 12.39
C ALA A 140 -0.52 11.75 12.86
N ALA A 141 -0.68 12.57 13.91
CA ALA A 141 -1.99 13.02 14.37
C ALA A 141 -2.71 13.87 13.31
N GLN A 142 -1.98 14.74 12.63
CA GLN A 142 -2.50 15.54 11.52
C GLN A 142 -2.98 14.68 10.37
N LEU A 143 -2.17 13.71 9.92
CA LEU A 143 -2.55 12.79 8.84
C LEU A 143 -3.75 11.95 9.24
N LYS A 144 -3.81 11.44 10.47
CA LYS A 144 -4.97 10.68 10.97
C LYS A 144 -6.24 11.54 10.94
N SER A 145 -6.18 12.77 11.41
CA SER A 145 -7.32 13.70 11.39
C SER A 145 -7.74 14.03 9.96
N SER A 146 -6.77 14.31 9.09
CA SER A 146 -7.02 14.59 7.67
C SER A 146 -7.66 13.39 6.98
N TYR A 147 -7.15 12.18 7.18
CA TYR A 147 -7.74 10.95 6.65
C TYR A 147 -9.22 10.83 7.04
N GLN A 148 -9.53 10.98 8.32
CA GLN A 148 -10.89 10.87 8.82
C GLN A 148 -11.83 11.94 8.22
N GLN A 149 -11.34 13.17 8.01
CA GLN A 149 -12.15 14.26 7.45
C GLN A 149 -12.38 14.07 5.95
N THR A 150 -11.37 13.58 5.25
CA THR A 150 -11.35 13.51 3.80
C THR A 150 -12.08 12.27 3.29
N PHE A 151 -11.82 11.11 3.88
CA PHE A 151 -12.37 9.84 3.40
C PHE A 151 -13.60 9.32 4.17
N ALA A 152 -14.04 9.99 5.24
CA ALA A 152 -15.21 9.56 6.02
C ALA A 152 -16.53 9.55 5.23
N LYS A 153 -16.58 10.21 4.08
CA LYS A 153 -17.76 10.30 3.22
C LYS A 153 -17.80 9.24 2.12
N ILE A 154 -16.69 8.51 1.92
CA ILE A 154 -16.62 7.45 0.92
C ILE A 154 -17.24 6.21 1.53
N ASP A 155 -18.33 5.76 0.89
CA ASP A 155 -19.06 4.56 1.30
C ASP A 155 -18.33 3.31 0.79
N CYS A 156 -17.87 2.50 1.72
CA CYS A 156 -17.20 1.22 1.49
C CYS A 156 -17.99 0.02 2.04
N SER A 157 -19.30 0.17 2.20
CA SER A 157 -20.18 -0.91 2.70
C SER A 157 -21.03 -1.54 1.59
#